data_e0aba467197f9a6cb8f696c8b9f8d184
#
_entry.id   e0aba467197f9a6cb8f696c8b9f8d184
#
_cell.length_a   1.000
_cell.length_b   1.000
_cell.length_c   1.000
_cell.angle_alpha   90.00
_cell.angle_beta   90.00
_cell.angle_gamma   90.00
#
_symmetry.space_group_name_H-M   'P 1'
#
loop_
_entity.id
_entity.type
_entity.pdbx_description
1 polymer ?
#
loop_
_entity_poly.entity_id
_entity_poly.type
_entity_poly.pdbx_seq_one_letter_code
_entity_poly.pdbx_strand_id
1 'polypeptide(L)'
;MNLRYMAKELYYQRRRTLMSILGLSIGIALLIILNALSLAYRQAAQVPLKEIGADITVQRSGDVPKDLAGAVFPCSAVTIRKEEIEKIQKLPGVRGIGTGLLLWVFDPNRAWIVLGIEKENSIGPSILRSSVTEGRFLEDGKPEALVEQAYARQFGIKLNDTISVADNEFPVVGFVDASRAAKIAVANVYLPLKEADDLAASSKELQSVSPFAPGDINLLFIKADQEKITGLASAMKGILGDKATVATPDSFLKLLGSLFALSDKFTLAASLIAIIVAVLIAFKTMAGNITERAREIGVLKAVGWTNRNVISQLMSESVIQCFVAGILGLLIALIASFALSFMKVNIPIPWEMSPTPHFLPGGGDQIFKTLRLPVHIPWTLASFAILLSIIIGGLTGGLLGRNISKIKPSEVLRHE
;
A
#
# COMPACT_ATOMS: atom_id res chain seq x y z
N MET A 1 33.62 0.97 37.10
CA MET A 1 33.14 2.01 36.14
C MET A 1 32.16 2.90 36.85
N ASN A 2 32.42 4.16 37.03
CA ASN A 2 31.64 5.03 37.92
C ASN A 2 30.62 5.83 37.06
N LEU A 3 29.38 5.33 36.91
CA LEU A 3 28.29 5.96 36.15
C LEU A 3 28.05 7.42 36.53
N ARG A 4 28.27 7.75 37.82
CA ARG A 4 28.14 9.13 38.34
C ARG A 4 29.23 10.06 37.78
N TYR A 5 30.42 9.54 37.51
CA TYR A 5 31.49 10.32 36.90
C TYR A 5 31.16 10.62 35.43
N MET A 6 30.70 9.64 34.66
CA MET A 6 30.30 9.82 33.27
C MET A 6 29.13 10.80 33.13
N ALA A 7 28.14 10.74 34.00
CA ALA A 7 27.00 11.65 33.96
C ALA A 7 27.41 13.10 34.20
N LYS A 8 28.30 13.34 35.20
CA LYS A 8 28.83 14.69 35.48
C LYS A 8 29.65 15.23 34.30
N GLU A 9 30.40 14.38 33.63
CA GLU A 9 31.26 14.76 32.53
C GLU A 9 30.44 15.12 31.28
N LEU A 10 29.43 14.32 30.93
CA LEU A 10 28.47 14.64 29.86
C LEU A 10 27.72 15.95 30.14
N TYR A 11 27.42 16.24 31.42
CA TYR A 11 26.78 17.50 31.80
C TYR A 11 27.70 18.71 31.68
N TYR A 12 28.97 18.56 31.99
CA TYR A 12 29.94 19.67 31.92
C TYR A 12 30.15 20.12 30.48
N GLN A 13 30.15 19.18 29.50
CA GLN A 13 30.27 19.46 28.06
C GLN A 13 28.94 19.48 27.32
N ARG A 14 27.85 19.88 27.98
CA ARG A 14 26.48 19.77 27.50
C ARG A 14 26.22 20.28 26.07
N ARG A 15 26.82 21.42 25.66
CA ARG A 15 26.59 21.98 24.31
C ARG A 15 27.10 21.06 23.21
N ARG A 16 28.26 20.46 23.36
CA ARG A 16 28.86 19.56 22.38
C ARG A 16 28.19 18.20 22.35
N THR A 17 27.95 17.65 23.54
CA THR A 17 27.22 16.39 23.69
C THR A 17 25.83 16.49 23.05
N LEU A 18 25.13 17.62 23.25
CA LEU A 18 23.84 17.88 22.62
C LEU A 18 23.95 17.94 21.10
N MET A 19 24.94 18.65 20.53
CA MET A 19 25.12 18.69 19.06
C MET A 19 25.45 17.33 18.47
N SER A 20 26.27 16.52 19.16
CA SER A 20 26.57 15.14 18.77
C SER A 20 25.30 14.29 18.75
N ILE A 21 24.52 14.33 19.86
CA ILE A 21 23.31 13.56 20.02
C ILE A 21 22.27 13.99 18.98
N LEU A 22 22.08 15.28 18.73
CA LEU A 22 21.14 15.79 17.74
C LEU A 22 21.54 15.38 16.30
N GLY A 23 22.80 15.55 15.93
CA GLY A 23 23.26 15.13 14.61
C GLY A 23 23.06 13.65 14.33
N LEU A 24 23.39 12.80 15.31
CA LEU A 24 23.19 11.36 15.21
C LEU A 24 21.69 10.98 15.23
N SER A 25 20.89 11.65 16.07
CA SER A 25 19.46 11.37 16.15
C SER A 25 18.71 11.68 14.85
N ILE A 26 19.12 12.73 14.13
CA ILE A 26 18.55 13.04 12.80
C ILE A 26 18.88 11.92 11.81
N GLY A 27 20.12 11.41 11.79
CA GLY A 27 20.48 10.30 10.91
C GLY A 27 19.69 9.02 11.20
N ILE A 28 19.50 8.68 12.48
CA ILE A 28 18.70 7.53 12.90
C ILE A 28 17.22 7.74 12.59
N ALA A 29 16.69 8.95 12.84
CA ALA A 29 15.31 9.30 12.52
C ALA A 29 15.03 9.15 11.02
N LEU A 30 15.93 9.65 10.17
CA LEU A 30 15.82 9.53 8.72
C LEU A 30 15.78 8.06 8.27
N LEU A 31 16.65 7.23 8.82
CA LEU A 31 16.66 5.79 8.55
C LEU A 31 15.30 5.14 8.90
N ILE A 32 14.76 5.44 10.09
CA ILE A 32 13.49 4.88 10.54
C ILE A 32 12.34 5.38 9.63
N ILE A 33 12.29 6.68 9.34
CA ILE A 33 11.21 7.29 8.55
C ILE A 33 11.19 6.72 7.14
N LEU A 34 12.34 6.59 6.46
CA LEU A 34 12.41 6.07 5.10
C LEU A 34 11.92 4.61 5.03
N ASN A 35 12.32 3.78 5.98
CA ASN A 35 11.86 2.39 6.03
C ASN A 35 10.38 2.28 6.41
N ALA A 36 9.90 3.08 7.37
CA ALA A 36 8.49 3.12 7.74
C ALA A 36 7.60 3.60 6.59
N LEU A 37 8.05 4.60 5.83
CA LEU A 37 7.35 5.11 4.65
C LEU A 37 7.26 4.08 3.53
N SER A 38 8.36 3.36 3.23
CA SER A 38 8.37 2.27 2.25
C SER A 38 7.39 1.16 2.63
N LEU A 39 7.37 0.77 3.91
CA LEU A 39 6.43 -0.23 4.43
C LEU A 39 4.99 0.25 4.34
N ALA A 40 4.72 1.52 4.73
CA ALA A 40 3.39 2.12 4.66
C ALA A 40 2.86 2.18 3.23
N TYR A 41 3.70 2.53 2.26
CA TYR A 41 3.33 2.55 0.84
C TYR A 41 2.95 1.16 0.33
N ARG A 42 3.71 0.13 0.69
CA ARG A 42 3.37 -1.28 0.34
C ARG A 42 2.04 -1.72 0.95
N GLN A 43 1.79 -1.38 2.21
CA GLN A 43 0.53 -1.73 2.87
C GLN A 43 -0.65 -0.98 2.26
N ALA A 44 -0.48 0.32 1.96
CA ALA A 44 -1.49 1.12 1.30
C ALA A 44 -1.86 0.56 -0.09
N ALA A 45 -0.87 0.07 -0.85
CA ALA A 45 -1.10 -0.54 -2.16
C ALA A 45 -1.92 -1.85 -2.08
N GLN A 46 -1.96 -2.53 -0.94
CA GLN A 46 -2.78 -3.74 -0.75
C GLN A 46 -4.22 -3.45 -0.31
N VAL A 47 -4.51 -2.23 0.16
CA VAL A 47 -5.84 -1.87 0.68
C VAL A 47 -6.94 -2.08 -0.36
N PRO A 48 -6.80 -1.63 -1.63
CA PRO A 48 -7.84 -1.85 -2.63
C PRO A 48 -8.23 -3.32 -2.80
N LEU A 49 -7.26 -4.23 -2.73
CA LEU A 49 -7.50 -5.67 -2.88
C LEU A 49 -8.27 -6.27 -1.70
N LYS A 50 -7.99 -5.80 -0.48
CA LYS A 50 -8.68 -6.29 0.73
C LYS A 50 -10.13 -5.82 0.83
N GLU A 51 -10.43 -4.66 0.26
CA GLU A 51 -11.78 -4.09 0.31
C GLU A 51 -12.77 -4.76 -0.65
N ILE A 52 -12.31 -5.55 -1.63
CA ILE A 52 -13.18 -6.28 -2.57
C ILE A 52 -13.99 -7.37 -1.89
N GLY A 53 -13.58 -7.81 -0.72
CA GLY A 53 -14.18 -8.99 -0.06
C GLY A 53 -13.90 -10.31 -0.79
N ALA A 54 -13.16 -10.29 -1.89
CA ALA A 54 -12.73 -11.44 -2.66
C ALA A 54 -11.21 -11.59 -2.64
N ASP A 55 -10.74 -12.83 -2.68
CA ASP A 55 -9.33 -13.16 -2.72
C ASP A 55 -8.83 -13.39 -4.15
N ILE A 56 -9.75 -13.75 -5.07
CA ILE A 56 -9.48 -13.92 -6.50
C ILE A 56 -10.59 -13.22 -7.28
N THR A 57 -10.21 -12.46 -8.29
CA THR A 57 -11.13 -11.90 -9.27
C THR A 57 -10.83 -12.49 -10.64
N VAL A 58 -11.88 -12.85 -11.37
CA VAL A 58 -11.74 -13.44 -12.70
C VAL A 58 -12.54 -12.62 -13.67
N GLN A 59 -11.91 -12.25 -14.76
CA GLN A 59 -12.52 -11.63 -15.93
C GLN A 59 -12.02 -12.35 -17.17
N ARG A 60 -12.89 -12.58 -18.13
CA ARG A 60 -12.47 -13.13 -19.42
C ARG A 60 -12.31 -11.98 -20.41
N SER A 61 -11.13 -11.87 -21.02
CA SER A 61 -10.85 -10.86 -22.04
C SER A 61 -11.34 -11.37 -23.38
N GLY A 62 -12.05 -10.54 -24.13
CA GLY A 62 -12.43 -10.78 -25.50
C GLY A 62 -12.05 -9.60 -26.37
N ASP A 63 -11.94 -9.84 -27.68
CA ASP A 63 -11.77 -8.74 -28.64
C ASP A 63 -13.04 -7.89 -28.64
N VAL A 64 -12.89 -6.58 -28.44
CA VAL A 64 -14.01 -5.64 -28.62
C VAL A 64 -14.34 -5.62 -30.13
N PRO A 65 -15.60 -5.83 -30.51
CA PRO A 65 -15.98 -5.74 -31.92
C PRO A 65 -15.58 -4.39 -32.51
N LYS A 66 -15.00 -4.41 -33.70
CA LYS A 66 -14.54 -3.17 -34.38
C LYS A 66 -15.71 -2.26 -34.80
N ASP A 67 -16.85 -2.86 -35.07
CA ASP A 67 -18.08 -2.16 -35.42
C ASP A 67 -19.04 -2.17 -34.24
N LEU A 68 -18.92 -1.13 -33.41
CA LEU A 68 -19.83 -0.88 -32.28
C LEU A 68 -21.16 -0.27 -32.77
N ALA A 69 -21.88 -1.01 -33.59
CA ALA A 69 -23.22 -0.64 -34.02
C ALA A 69 -24.26 -1.36 -33.17
N GLY A 70 -24.53 -0.86 -31.98
CA GLY A 70 -25.53 -1.46 -31.10
C GLY A 70 -25.54 -0.90 -29.68
N ALA A 71 -26.62 -1.12 -28.95
CA ALA A 71 -26.88 -0.44 -27.70
C ALA A 71 -26.22 -1.10 -26.49
N VAL A 72 -26.04 -2.43 -26.47
CA VAL A 72 -25.57 -3.14 -25.26
C VAL A 72 -24.43 -4.09 -25.59
N PHE A 73 -23.29 -3.92 -24.91
CA PHE A 73 -22.12 -4.79 -25.03
C PHE A 73 -21.65 -5.26 -23.66
N PRO A 74 -21.25 -6.54 -23.48
CA PRO A 74 -20.52 -6.93 -22.31
C PRO A 74 -19.12 -6.32 -22.35
N CYS A 75 -18.57 -6.01 -21.18
CA CYS A 75 -17.19 -5.54 -21.02
C CYS A 75 -16.15 -6.51 -21.61
N SER A 76 -16.54 -7.76 -21.81
CA SER A 76 -15.79 -8.78 -22.52
C SER A 76 -16.72 -9.53 -23.47
N ALA A 77 -16.32 -9.69 -24.73
CA ALA A 77 -17.05 -10.46 -25.72
C ALA A 77 -17.09 -11.98 -25.39
N VAL A 78 -16.28 -12.44 -24.44
CA VAL A 78 -16.23 -13.82 -24.00
C VAL A 78 -16.77 -13.94 -22.58
N THR A 79 -17.93 -14.56 -22.45
CA THR A 79 -18.59 -14.79 -21.17
C THR A 79 -18.00 -15.99 -20.41
N ILE A 80 -18.20 -16.01 -19.10
CA ILE A 80 -17.99 -17.17 -18.24
C ILE A 80 -19.33 -17.89 -18.15
N ARG A 81 -19.36 -19.13 -18.63
CA ARG A 81 -20.59 -19.92 -18.70
C ARG A 81 -20.96 -20.48 -17.34
N LYS A 82 -22.23 -20.69 -17.12
CA LYS A 82 -22.75 -21.29 -15.88
C LYS A 82 -22.07 -22.59 -15.51
N GLU A 83 -21.80 -23.46 -16.49
CA GLU A 83 -21.09 -24.74 -16.27
C GLU A 83 -19.65 -24.54 -15.79
N GLU A 84 -18.96 -23.49 -16.24
CA GLU A 84 -17.61 -23.16 -15.80
C GLU A 84 -17.63 -22.63 -14.35
N ILE A 85 -18.64 -21.83 -14.00
CA ILE A 85 -18.85 -21.34 -12.64
C ILE A 85 -19.07 -22.51 -11.68
N GLU A 86 -19.92 -23.48 -12.05
CA GLU A 86 -20.16 -24.67 -11.23
C GLU A 86 -18.89 -25.53 -11.04
N LYS A 87 -18.05 -25.63 -12.07
CA LYS A 87 -16.75 -26.33 -11.94
C LYS A 87 -15.82 -25.61 -10.98
N ILE A 88 -15.76 -24.27 -11.07
CA ILE A 88 -14.95 -23.44 -10.17
C ILE A 88 -15.44 -23.53 -8.72
N GLN A 89 -16.75 -23.54 -8.52
CA GLN A 89 -17.34 -23.63 -7.18
C GLN A 89 -16.99 -24.95 -6.45
N LYS A 90 -16.79 -26.02 -7.22
CA LYS A 90 -16.42 -27.33 -6.68
C LYS A 90 -14.92 -27.49 -6.41
N LEU A 91 -14.08 -26.50 -6.73
CA LEU A 91 -12.65 -26.57 -6.47
C LEU A 91 -12.35 -26.55 -4.96
N PRO A 92 -11.44 -27.40 -4.48
CA PRO A 92 -11.12 -27.49 -3.06
C PRO A 92 -10.39 -26.24 -2.57
N GLY A 93 -11.01 -25.48 -1.67
CA GLY A 93 -10.50 -24.23 -1.12
C GLY A 93 -11.29 -23.00 -1.55
N VAL A 94 -12.28 -23.13 -2.41
CA VAL A 94 -13.27 -22.09 -2.69
C VAL A 94 -14.26 -22.06 -1.54
N ARG A 95 -14.42 -20.91 -0.89
CA ARG A 95 -15.34 -20.67 0.23
C ARG A 95 -16.64 -20.03 -0.20
N GLY A 96 -16.59 -19.25 -1.27
CA GLY A 96 -17.76 -18.56 -1.80
C GLY A 96 -17.44 -17.87 -3.12
N ILE A 97 -18.50 -17.64 -3.89
CA ILE A 97 -18.43 -17.02 -5.21
C ILE A 97 -19.46 -15.90 -5.25
N GLY A 98 -19.06 -14.75 -5.78
CA GLY A 98 -19.92 -13.66 -6.19
C GLY A 98 -19.84 -13.46 -7.68
N THR A 99 -20.95 -13.16 -8.32
CA THR A 99 -21.04 -12.96 -9.77
C THR A 99 -21.39 -11.53 -10.09
N GLY A 100 -20.99 -11.08 -11.28
CA GLY A 100 -21.33 -9.78 -11.80
C GLY A 100 -21.36 -9.78 -13.32
N LEU A 101 -22.26 -8.98 -13.87
CA LEU A 101 -22.38 -8.77 -15.31
C LEU A 101 -22.16 -7.28 -15.60
N LEU A 102 -21.02 -6.99 -16.23
CA LEU A 102 -20.65 -5.64 -16.61
C LEU A 102 -20.97 -5.41 -18.09
N LEU A 103 -21.80 -4.42 -18.36
CA LEU A 103 -22.26 -4.08 -19.68
C LEU A 103 -21.90 -2.63 -20.01
N TRP A 104 -21.53 -2.38 -21.26
CA TRP A 104 -21.50 -1.05 -21.86
C TRP A 104 -22.78 -0.83 -22.66
N VAL A 105 -23.50 0.23 -22.34
CA VAL A 105 -24.73 0.57 -23.03
C VAL A 105 -24.54 1.93 -23.69
N PHE A 106 -24.77 1.98 -24.99
CA PHE A 106 -24.62 3.19 -25.80
C PHE A 106 -26.01 3.66 -26.27
N ASP A 107 -26.54 4.65 -25.59
CA ASP A 107 -27.73 5.37 -26.03
C ASP A 107 -27.29 6.55 -26.91
N PRO A 108 -28.18 7.09 -27.79
CA PRO A 108 -27.82 8.17 -28.71
C PRO A 108 -27.21 9.41 -28.06
N ASN A 109 -27.55 9.67 -26.79
CA ASN A 109 -27.12 10.85 -26.05
C ASN A 109 -26.19 10.54 -24.87
N ARG A 110 -26.04 9.27 -24.49
CA ARG A 110 -25.32 8.86 -23.27
C ARG A 110 -24.68 7.49 -23.43
N ALA A 111 -23.55 7.33 -22.76
CA ALA A 111 -22.95 6.02 -22.56
C ALA A 111 -23.09 5.64 -21.07
N TRP A 112 -23.59 4.44 -20.82
CA TRP A 112 -23.73 3.88 -19.48
C TRP A 112 -22.76 2.73 -19.29
N ILE A 113 -22.17 2.70 -18.12
CA ILE A 113 -21.52 1.50 -17.63
C ILE A 113 -22.47 0.90 -16.61
N VAL A 114 -23.03 -0.25 -16.93
CA VAL A 114 -24.04 -0.94 -16.14
C VAL A 114 -23.40 -2.16 -15.49
N LEU A 115 -23.61 -2.33 -14.19
CA LEU A 115 -23.18 -3.53 -13.46
C LEU A 115 -24.39 -4.24 -12.85
N GLY A 116 -24.63 -5.45 -13.33
CA GLY A 116 -25.58 -6.38 -12.71
C GLY A 116 -24.95 -7.00 -11.47
N ILE A 117 -25.64 -6.92 -10.32
CA ILE A 117 -25.17 -7.39 -9.03
C ILE A 117 -26.18 -8.29 -8.33
N GLU A 118 -25.68 -9.29 -7.59
CA GLU A 118 -26.49 -10.13 -6.70
C GLU A 118 -26.72 -9.43 -5.36
N LYS A 119 -27.96 -9.39 -4.90
CA LYS A 119 -28.32 -8.70 -3.65
C LYS A 119 -27.78 -9.38 -2.40
N GLU A 120 -27.91 -10.69 -2.31
CA GLU A 120 -27.68 -11.43 -1.06
C GLU A 120 -26.23 -11.90 -0.89
N ASN A 121 -25.39 -11.68 -1.90
CA ASN A 121 -24.01 -12.14 -1.86
C ASN A 121 -23.11 -11.14 -1.11
N SER A 122 -22.37 -11.59 -0.12
CA SER A 122 -21.42 -10.76 0.65
C SER A 122 -20.05 -10.62 -0.04
N ILE A 123 -19.90 -11.18 -1.25
CA ILE A 123 -18.64 -11.23 -2.01
C ILE A 123 -18.81 -10.43 -3.28
N GLY A 124 -17.82 -9.61 -3.61
CA GLY A 124 -17.82 -8.82 -4.84
C GLY A 124 -18.69 -7.56 -4.78
N PRO A 125 -19.42 -7.22 -5.86
CA PRO A 125 -20.07 -5.92 -6.01
C PRO A 125 -21.17 -5.60 -4.98
N SER A 126 -21.75 -6.59 -4.33
CA SER A 126 -22.78 -6.39 -3.29
C SER A 126 -22.28 -5.64 -2.05
N ILE A 127 -20.97 -5.52 -1.86
CA ILE A 127 -20.31 -4.65 -0.86
C ILE A 127 -20.75 -3.18 -1.02
N LEU A 128 -21.18 -2.77 -2.22
CA LEU A 128 -21.76 -1.45 -2.49
C LEU A 128 -22.95 -1.11 -1.60
N ARG A 129 -23.62 -2.10 -0.96
CA ARG A 129 -24.69 -1.84 0.00
C ARG A 129 -24.25 -0.90 1.13
N SER A 130 -23.01 -1.03 1.60
CA SER A 130 -22.45 -0.14 2.63
C SER A 130 -22.11 1.27 2.12
N SER A 131 -22.14 1.46 0.81
CA SER A 131 -21.77 2.71 0.14
C SER A 131 -22.98 3.50 -0.37
N VAL A 132 -24.20 3.06 -0.06
CA VAL A 132 -25.42 3.83 -0.34
C VAL A 132 -25.40 5.10 0.49
N THR A 133 -25.49 6.24 -0.18
CA THR A 133 -25.45 7.57 0.44
C THR A 133 -26.83 8.18 0.64
N GLU A 134 -27.78 7.82 -0.24
CA GLU A 134 -29.14 8.31 -0.23
C GLU A 134 -30.07 7.24 -0.83
N GLY A 135 -31.29 7.14 -0.32
CA GLY A 135 -32.25 6.13 -0.74
C GLY A 135 -31.99 4.76 -0.11
N ARG A 136 -32.27 3.69 -0.86
CA ARG A 136 -32.12 2.30 -0.43
C ARG A 136 -31.33 1.47 -1.45
N PHE A 137 -30.90 0.29 -1.03
CA PHE A 137 -30.29 -0.70 -1.92
C PHE A 137 -31.35 -1.43 -2.77
N LEU A 138 -30.89 -2.06 -3.86
CA LEU A 138 -31.72 -2.82 -4.79
C LEU A 138 -32.53 -3.94 -4.11
N GLU A 139 -33.71 -4.23 -4.64
CA GLU A 139 -34.52 -5.39 -4.28
C GLU A 139 -34.56 -6.38 -5.46
N ASP A 140 -34.44 -7.68 -5.16
CA ASP A 140 -34.49 -8.70 -6.21
C ASP A 140 -35.85 -8.78 -6.87
N GLY A 141 -35.86 -9.01 -8.18
CA GLY A 141 -37.11 -9.16 -8.97
C GLY A 141 -37.84 -7.86 -9.21
N LYS A 142 -37.25 -6.72 -8.91
CA LYS A 142 -37.77 -5.42 -9.28
C LYS A 142 -36.83 -4.73 -10.25
N PRO A 143 -37.33 -4.14 -11.34
CA PRO A 143 -36.55 -3.37 -12.29
C PRO A 143 -36.18 -2.01 -11.68
N GLU A 144 -35.18 -1.99 -10.82
CA GLU A 144 -34.72 -0.83 -10.06
C GLU A 144 -33.27 -0.52 -10.38
N ALA A 145 -32.87 0.76 -10.25
CA ALA A 145 -31.51 1.19 -10.47
C ALA A 145 -30.93 1.92 -9.26
N LEU A 146 -29.65 1.64 -8.95
CA LEU A 146 -28.81 2.55 -8.18
C LEU A 146 -27.92 3.31 -9.15
N VAL A 147 -27.70 4.59 -8.88
CA VAL A 147 -26.85 5.45 -9.72
C VAL A 147 -25.65 5.93 -8.90
N GLU A 148 -24.49 5.99 -9.54
CA GLU A 148 -23.29 6.55 -8.91
C GLU A 148 -23.49 8.05 -8.65
N GLN A 149 -23.15 8.50 -7.46
CA GLN A 149 -23.49 9.83 -6.96
C GLN A 149 -22.85 10.97 -7.78
N ALA A 150 -21.62 10.81 -8.25
CA ALA A 150 -20.96 11.82 -9.08
C ALA A 150 -21.62 11.90 -10.47
N TYR A 151 -21.98 10.74 -11.03
CA TYR A 151 -22.68 10.64 -12.30
C TYR A 151 -24.10 11.25 -12.18
N ALA A 152 -24.83 10.95 -11.11
CA ALA A 152 -26.16 11.52 -10.87
C ALA A 152 -26.11 13.05 -10.80
N ARG A 153 -25.13 13.61 -10.12
CA ARG A 153 -24.93 15.08 -10.03
C ARG A 153 -24.60 15.70 -11.39
N GLN A 154 -23.74 15.03 -12.17
CA GLN A 154 -23.31 15.50 -13.49
C GLN A 154 -24.49 15.61 -14.46
N PHE A 155 -25.42 14.66 -14.42
CA PHE A 155 -26.58 14.59 -15.34
C PHE A 155 -27.89 15.05 -14.72
N GLY A 156 -27.88 15.54 -13.49
CA GLY A 156 -29.06 16.09 -12.80
C GLY A 156 -30.11 15.04 -12.44
N ILE A 157 -29.71 13.77 -12.26
CA ILE A 157 -30.60 12.66 -11.91
C ILE A 157 -30.95 12.75 -10.41
N LYS A 158 -32.25 12.68 -10.10
CA LYS A 158 -32.77 12.75 -8.73
C LYS A 158 -33.30 11.39 -8.25
N LEU A 159 -33.42 11.25 -6.95
CA LEU A 159 -34.03 10.07 -6.34
C LEU A 159 -35.51 9.97 -6.82
N ASN A 160 -35.93 8.75 -7.15
CA ASN A 160 -37.23 8.42 -7.74
C ASN A 160 -37.44 8.90 -9.20
N ASP A 161 -36.42 9.48 -9.83
CA ASP A 161 -36.50 9.67 -11.29
C ASP A 161 -36.46 8.31 -11.99
N THR A 162 -36.99 8.25 -13.20
CA THR A 162 -36.87 7.08 -14.07
C THR A 162 -35.77 7.33 -15.09
N ILE A 163 -34.82 6.41 -15.17
CA ILE A 163 -33.76 6.42 -16.18
C ILE A 163 -34.06 5.38 -17.26
N SER A 164 -33.81 5.73 -18.51
CA SER A 164 -33.87 4.78 -19.63
C SER A 164 -32.47 4.24 -19.91
N VAL A 165 -32.34 2.91 -19.88
CA VAL A 165 -31.12 2.20 -20.21
C VAL A 165 -31.43 1.14 -21.25
N ALA A 166 -30.92 1.27 -22.46
CA ALA A 166 -31.21 0.38 -23.60
C ALA A 166 -32.74 0.21 -23.82
N ASP A 167 -33.47 1.32 -23.90
CA ASP A 167 -34.95 1.39 -24.08
C ASP A 167 -35.80 0.76 -22.95
N ASN A 168 -35.17 0.36 -21.84
CA ASN A 168 -35.87 -0.11 -20.65
C ASN A 168 -35.84 0.96 -19.56
N GLU A 169 -36.95 1.10 -18.85
CA GLU A 169 -37.14 2.10 -17.80
C GLU A 169 -36.82 1.52 -16.42
N PHE A 170 -35.96 2.22 -15.66
CA PHE A 170 -35.57 1.84 -14.29
C PHE A 170 -35.77 3.01 -13.33
N PRO A 171 -36.62 2.89 -12.31
CA PRO A 171 -36.72 3.88 -11.25
C PRO A 171 -35.43 3.89 -10.41
N VAL A 172 -34.89 5.08 -10.13
CA VAL A 172 -33.73 5.29 -9.31
C VAL A 172 -34.11 5.22 -7.85
N VAL A 173 -33.69 4.16 -7.16
CA VAL A 173 -34.04 3.90 -5.76
C VAL A 173 -33.00 4.35 -4.76
N GLY A 174 -31.80 4.71 -5.24
CA GLY A 174 -30.74 5.23 -4.37
C GLY A 174 -29.49 5.64 -5.13
N PHE A 175 -28.62 6.35 -4.40
CA PHE A 175 -27.31 6.74 -4.88
C PHE A 175 -26.21 6.02 -4.11
N VAL A 176 -25.15 5.66 -4.81
CA VAL A 176 -23.97 5.02 -4.24
C VAL A 176 -22.73 5.87 -4.48
N ASP A 177 -21.89 5.96 -3.46
CA ASP A 177 -20.54 6.53 -3.59
C ASP A 177 -19.55 5.39 -3.85
N ALA A 178 -19.30 5.12 -5.13
CA ALA A 178 -18.36 4.07 -5.55
C ALA A 178 -16.92 4.32 -5.06
N SER A 179 -16.59 5.53 -4.63
CA SER A 179 -15.27 5.84 -4.05
C SER A 179 -15.09 5.24 -2.65
N ARG A 180 -16.20 4.98 -1.93
CA ARG A 180 -16.19 4.36 -0.59
C ARG A 180 -16.09 2.84 -0.66
N ALA A 181 -16.70 2.22 -1.67
CA ALA A 181 -16.43 0.83 -1.97
C ALA A 181 -15.09 0.71 -2.69
N ALA A 182 -14.46 -0.46 -2.60
CA ALA A 182 -13.30 -0.73 -3.44
C ALA A 182 -13.70 -0.48 -4.89
N LYS A 183 -13.03 0.43 -5.59
CA LYS A 183 -13.37 0.89 -6.95
C LYS A 183 -13.33 -0.20 -8.05
N ILE A 184 -13.47 -1.45 -7.68
CA ILE A 184 -13.36 -2.62 -8.57
C ILE A 184 -14.62 -2.85 -9.38
N ALA A 185 -15.73 -2.30 -8.93
CA ALA A 185 -17.01 -2.40 -9.60
C ALA A 185 -17.56 -0.99 -9.84
N VAL A 186 -16.76 -0.12 -10.44
CA VAL A 186 -17.22 1.24 -10.78
C VAL A 186 -18.09 1.15 -12.02
N ALA A 187 -19.38 1.35 -11.80
CA ALA A 187 -20.36 1.53 -12.87
C ALA A 187 -21.10 2.84 -12.64
N ASN A 188 -21.73 3.35 -13.69
CA ASN A 188 -22.58 4.52 -13.58
C ASN A 188 -23.94 4.13 -13.01
N VAL A 189 -24.40 2.92 -13.37
CA VAL A 189 -25.68 2.34 -12.98
C VAL A 189 -25.50 0.92 -12.50
N TYR A 190 -26.15 0.58 -11.43
CA TYR A 190 -26.18 -0.76 -10.85
C TYR A 190 -27.61 -1.28 -10.92
N LEU A 191 -27.77 -2.49 -11.48
CA LEU A 191 -29.06 -3.16 -11.63
C LEU A 191 -29.02 -4.50 -10.87
N PRO A 192 -30.16 -5.10 -10.54
CA PRO A 192 -30.19 -6.50 -10.15
C PRO A 192 -29.60 -7.36 -11.28
N LEU A 193 -28.87 -8.42 -10.93
CA LEU A 193 -28.17 -9.26 -11.91
C LEU A 193 -29.10 -9.78 -12.98
N LYS A 194 -30.32 -10.17 -12.61
CA LYS A 194 -31.32 -10.66 -13.55
C LYS A 194 -31.72 -9.62 -14.61
N GLU A 195 -31.91 -8.37 -14.20
CA GLU A 195 -32.28 -7.29 -15.11
C GLU A 195 -31.15 -6.98 -16.10
N ALA A 196 -29.88 -7.04 -15.62
CA ALA A 196 -28.71 -6.91 -16.50
C ALA A 196 -28.58 -8.09 -17.47
N ASP A 197 -28.91 -9.30 -17.03
CA ASP A 197 -28.97 -10.52 -17.86
C ASP A 197 -30.03 -10.39 -18.95
N ASP A 198 -31.24 -9.94 -18.59
CA ASP A 198 -32.34 -9.70 -19.52
C ASP A 198 -31.98 -8.62 -20.57
N LEU A 199 -31.31 -7.55 -20.17
CA LEU A 199 -30.78 -6.54 -21.10
C LEU A 199 -29.78 -7.13 -22.08
N ALA A 200 -28.85 -7.94 -21.63
CA ALA A 200 -27.86 -8.59 -22.47
C ALA A 200 -28.50 -9.61 -23.42
N ALA A 201 -29.44 -10.42 -22.93
CA ALA A 201 -30.13 -11.43 -23.72
C ALA A 201 -31.05 -10.84 -24.80
N SER A 202 -31.64 -9.66 -24.53
CA SER A 202 -32.52 -8.98 -25.49
C SER A 202 -31.78 -8.19 -26.58
N SER A 203 -30.48 -7.94 -26.41
CA SER A 203 -29.69 -7.20 -27.39
C SER A 203 -29.40 -8.05 -28.64
N LYS A 204 -30.05 -7.71 -29.79
CA LYS A 204 -29.83 -8.39 -31.06
C LYS A 204 -28.38 -8.24 -31.55
N GLU A 205 -27.79 -7.09 -31.28
CA GLU A 205 -26.43 -6.76 -31.64
C GLU A 205 -25.44 -7.65 -30.90
N LEU A 206 -25.62 -7.79 -29.57
CA LEU A 206 -24.80 -8.66 -28.75
C LEU A 206 -24.92 -10.12 -29.20
N GLN A 207 -26.13 -10.60 -29.46
CA GLN A 207 -26.38 -11.97 -29.90
C GLN A 207 -25.74 -12.27 -31.28
N SER A 208 -25.59 -11.25 -32.13
CA SER A 208 -24.94 -11.41 -33.45
C SER A 208 -23.42 -11.54 -33.36
N VAL A 209 -22.80 -10.94 -32.35
CA VAL A 209 -21.34 -10.92 -32.12
C VAL A 209 -20.86 -12.06 -31.26
N SER A 210 -21.58 -12.32 -30.19
CA SER A 210 -21.28 -13.39 -29.24
C SER A 210 -22.56 -13.94 -28.66
N PRO A 211 -22.86 -15.24 -28.83
CA PRO A 211 -24.05 -15.84 -28.24
C PRO A 211 -23.96 -15.73 -26.72
N PHE A 212 -24.87 -14.96 -26.16
CA PHE A 212 -25.02 -14.76 -24.74
C PHE A 212 -26.20 -15.59 -24.25
N ALA A 213 -25.96 -16.54 -23.35
CA ALA A 213 -26.99 -17.36 -22.76
C ALA A 213 -27.43 -16.79 -21.40
N PRO A 214 -28.70 -16.92 -21.02
CA PRO A 214 -29.18 -16.50 -19.70
C PRO A 214 -28.35 -17.12 -18.56
N GLY A 215 -27.85 -16.26 -17.66
CA GLY A 215 -26.98 -16.67 -16.56
C GLY A 215 -25.48 -16.68 -16.88
N ASP A 216 -25.09 -16.31 -18.10
CA ASP A 216 -23.69 -16.03 -18.42
C ASP A 216 -23.25 -14.73 -17.74
N ILE A 217 -22.00 -14.69 -17.28
CA ILE A 217 -21.42 -13.53 -16.61
C ILE A 217 -20.06 -13.19 -17.21
N ASN A 218 -19.52 -12.04 -16.86
CA ASN A 218 -18.16 -11.66 -17.27
C ASN A 218 -17.23 -11.29 -16.11
N LEU A 219 -17.77 -11.19 -14.90
CA LEU A 219 -17.02 -10.96 -13.67
C LEU A 219 -17.32 -12.03 -12.65
N LEU A 220 -16.27 -12.59 -12.05
CA LEU A 220 -16.36 -13.58 -10.99
C LEU A 220 -15.46 -13.16 -9.81
N PHE A 221 -16.02 -13.17 -8.62
CA PHE A 221 -15.35 -12.82 -7.37
C PHE A 221 -15.33 -14.04 -6.49
N ILE A 222 -14.17 -14.44 -6.01
CA ILE A 222 -13.99 -15.70 -5.30
C ILE A 222 -13.34 -15.44 -3.95
N LYS A 223 -13.97 -15.95 -2.91
CA LYS A 223 -13.40 -16.06 -1.57
C LYS A 223 -12.76 -17.43 -1.44
N ALA A 224 -11.49 -17.50 -1.05
CA ALA A 224 -10.70 -18.71 -1.04
C ALA A 224 -9.85 -18.84 0.23
N ASP A 225 -9.35 -20.07 0.47
CA ASP A 225 -8.33 -20.31 1.47
C ASP A 225 -7.01 -19.67 1.04
N GLN A 226 -6.41 -18.86 1.91
CA GLN A 226 -5.19 -18.08 1.62
C GLN A 226 -4.04 -18.94 1.11
N GLU A 227 -3.86 -20.15 1.67
CA GLU A 227 -2.79 -21.07 1.30
C GLU A 227 -2.98 -21.69 -0.10
N LYS A 228 -4.22 -21.67 -0.62
CA LYS A 228 -4.58 -22.34 -1.89
C LYS A 228 -4.76 -21.36 -3.07
N ILE A 229 -4.66 -20.05 -2.84
CA ILE A 229 -4.93 -19.02 -3.87
C ILE A 229 -4.14 -19.27 -5.16
N THR A 230 -2.84 -19.53 -5.06
CA THR A 230 -1.98 -19.74 -6.24
C THR A 230 -2.36 -20.97 -7.04
N GLY A 231 -2.67 -22.09 -6.33
CA GLY A 231 -3.14 -23.32 -6.96
C GLY A 231 -4.51 -23.15 -7.62
N LEU A 232 -5.44 -22.48 -6.93
CA LEU A 232 -6.76 -22.17 -7.45
C LEU A 232 -6.69 -21.27 -8.70
N ALA A 233 -5.85 -20.24 -8.70
CA ALA A 233 -5.67 -19.38 -9.86
C ALA A 233 -5.20 -20.16 -11.10
N SER A 234 -4.28 -21.10 -10.92
CA SER A 234 -3.82 -21.99 -11.99
C SER A 234 -4.91 -22.96 -12.47
N ALA A 235 -5.68 -23.53 -11.56
CA ALA A 235 -6.80 -24.42 -11.89
C ALA A 235 -7.90 -23.66 -12.65
N MET A 236 -8.22 -22.44 -12.25
CA MET A 236 -9.21 -21.58 -12.92
C MET A 236 -8.76 -21.21 -14.34
N LYS A 237 -7.47 -20.89 -14.55
CA LYS A 237 -6.92 -20.69 -15.90
C LYS A 237 -7.06 -21.95 -16.75
N GLY A 238 -6.86 -23.12 -16.18
CA GLY A 238 -7.08 -24.40 -16.88
C GLY A 238 -8.53 -24.62 -17.30
N ILE A 239 -9.52 -24.17 -16.50
CA ILE A 239 -10.95 -24.30 -16.81
C ILE A 239 -11.38 -23.25 -17.84
N LEU A 240 -10.93 -22.00 -17.69
CA LEU A 240 -11.40 -20.85 -18.46
C LEU A 240 -10.57 -20.58 -19.71
N GLY A 241 -9.38 -21.18 -19.82
CA GLY A 241 -8.44 -20.99 -20.93
C GLY A 241 -7.59 -19.71 -20.81
N ASP A 242 -6.72 -19.52 -21.81
CA ASP A 242 -5.70 -18.45 -21.78
C ASP A 242 -6.27 -17.03 -21.88
N LYS A 243 -7.50 -16.88 -22.34
CA LYS A 243 -8.18 -15.58 -22.42
C LYS A 243 -8.75 -15.12 -21.06
N ALA A 244 -8.66 -15.94 -20.02
CA ALA A 244 -9.12 -15.56 -18.67
C ALA A 244 -8.02 -14.84 -17.92
N THR A 245 -8.31 -13.62 -17.48
CA THR A 245 -7.49 -12.88 -16.52
C THR A 245 -7.91 -13.25 -15.11
N VAL A 246 -7.04 -13.97 -14.41
CA VAL A 246 -7.23 -14.35 -13.01
C VAL A 246 -6.34 -13.47 -12.16
N ALA A 247 -6.93 -12.48 -11.54
CA ALA A 247 -6.21 -11.53 -10.68
C ALA A 247 -6.23 -12.02 -9.22
N THR A 248 -5.05 -12.12 -8.62
CA THR A 248 -4.84 -12.44 -7.21
C THR A 248 -4.06 -11.31 -6.54
N PRO A 249 -4.05 -11.22 -5.21
CA PRO A 249 -3.18 -10.28 -4.50
C PRO A 249 -1.71 -10.41 -4.93
N ASP A 250 -1.25 -11.64 -5.14
CA ASP A 250 0.13 -11.91 -5.57
C ASP A 250 0.41 -11.47 -7.01
N SER A 251 -0.55 -11.65 -7.92
CA SER A 251 -0.39 -11.18 -9.31
C SER A 251 -0.34 -9.66 -9.37
N PHE A 252 -1.13 -8.99 -8.56
CA PHE A 252 -1.09 -7.54 -8.43
C PHE A 252 0.22 -7.05 -7.82
N LEU A 253 0.68 -7.70 -6.75
CA LEU A 253 1.99 -7.40 -6.16
C LEU A 253 3.15 -7.68 -7.12
N LYS A 254 3.03 -8.67 -8.02
CA LYS A 254 4.01 -8.91 -9.08
C LYS A 254 3.99 -7.83 -10.16
N LEU A 255 2.83 -7.36 -10.54
CA LEU A 255 2.69 -6.24 -11.49
C LEU A 255 3.34 -4.96 -10.94
N LEU A 256 3.09 -4.64 -9.67
CA LEU A 256 3.75 -3.55 -8.96
C LEU A 256 5.16 -3.92 -8.48
N GLY A 257 5.57 -5.17 -8.59
CA GLY A 257 6.81 -5.71 -8.04
C GLY A 257 8.05 -5.00 -8.56
N SER A 258 8.07 -4.58 -9.81
CA SER A 258 9.17 -3.78 -10.37
C SER A 258 9.25 -2.39 -9.73
N LEU A 259 8.12 -1.75 -9.46
CA LEU A 259 8.04 -0.46 -8.79
C LEU A 259 8.43 -0.59 -7.30
N PHE A 260 7.94 -1.64 -6.63
CA PHE A 260 8.33 -1.91 -5.24
C PHE A 260 9.81 -2.29 -5.14
N ALA A 261 10.34 -3.10 -6.06
CA ALA A 261 11.75 -3.43 -6.08
C ALA A 261 12.64 -2.20 -6.30
N LEU A 262 12.20 -1.27 -7.13
CA LEU A 262 12.88 0.01 -7.33
C LEU A 262 12.83 0.85 -6.04
N SER A 263 11.66 0.99 -5.42
CA SER A 263 11.48 1.69 -4.15
C SER A 263 12.34 1.10 -3.04
N ASP A 264 12.45 -0.23 -2.97
CA ASP A 264 13.30 -0.91 -1.98
C ASP A 264 14.78 -0.62 -2.20
N LYS A 265 15.24 -0.66 -3.45
CA LYS A 265 16.63 -0.30 -3.78
C LYS A 265 16.94 1.14 -3.39
N PHE A 266 16.03 2.08 -3.64
CA PHE A 266 16.17 3.46 -3.21
C PHE A 266 16.18 3.58 -1.68
N THR A 267 15.26 2.92 -1.00
CA THR A 267 15.20 2.93 0.48
C THR A 267 16.47 2.32 1.08
N LEU A 268 16.98 1.23 0.51
CA LEU A 268 18.22 0.59 0.95
C LEU A 268 19.42 1.52 0.73
N ALA A 269 19.54 2.13 -0.46
CA ALA A 269 20.61 3.07 -0.77
C ALA A 269 20.56 4.30 0.16
N ALA A 270 19.39 4.90 0.35
CA ALA A 270 19.20 6.04 1.23
C ALA A 270 19.47 5.69 2.70
N SER A 271 19.06 4.50 3.16
CA SER A 271 19.35 4.00 4.50
C SER A 271 20.85 3.79 4.71
N LEU A 272 21.55 3.27 3.70
CA LEU A 272 22.99 3.07 3.75
C LEU A 272 23.73 4.41 3.82
N ILE A 273 23.32 5.40 3.03
CA ILE A 273 23.83 6.77 3.09
C ILE A 273 23.56 7.39 4.48
N ALA A 274 22.37 7.23 5.02
CA ALA A 274 22.02 7.73 6.35
C ALA A 274 22.92 7.10 7.44
N ILE A 275 23.22 5.80 7.37
CA ILE A 275 24.12 5.11 8.28
C ILE A 275 25.55 5.66 8.15
N ILE A 276 26.05 5.80 6.92
CA ILE A 276 27.38 6.35 6.68
C ILE A 276 27.51 7.76 7.26
N VAL A 277 26.53 8.63 7.00
CA VAL A 277 26.51 10.00 7.52
C VAL A 277 26.45 9.99 9.05
N ALA A 278 25.61 9.13 9.65
CA ALA A 278 25.53 8.99 11.09
C ALA A 278 26.87 8.55 11.70
N VAL A 279 27.56 7.58 11.10
CA VAL A 279 28.90 7.13 11.52
C VAL A 279 29.91 8.26 11.41
N LEU A 280 29.92 9.00 10.29
CA LEU A 280 30.83 10.13 10.09
C LEU A 280 30.61 11.25 11.10
N ILE A 281 29.34 11.59 11.38
CA ILE A 281 29.00 12.59 12.41
C ILE A 281 29.48 12.09 13.79
N ALA A 282 29.17 10.84 14.14
CA ALA A 282 29.59 10.26 15.42
C ALA A 282 31.14 10.28 15.53
N PHE A 283 31.84 9.86 14.49
CA PHE A 283 33.29 9.84 14.47
C PHE A 283 33.88 11.25 14.60
N LYS A 284 33.42 12.22 13.79
CA LYS A 284 33.90 13.60 13.79
C LYS A 284 33.69 14.27 15.16
N THR A 285 32.51 14.12 15.73
CA THR A 285 32.16 14.77 16.99
C THR A 285 32.92 14.14 18.17
N MET A 286 33.06 12.81 18.16
CA MET A 286 33.86 12.12 19.20
C MET A 286 35.34 12.39 19.06
N ALA A 287 35.88 12.41 17.85
CA ALA A 287 37.30 12.75 17.63
C ALA A 287 37.61 14.16 18.18
N GLY A 288 36.72 15.14 17.89
CA GLY A 288 36.85 16.49 18.45
C GLY A 288 36.85 16.52 19.99
N ASN A 289 35.91 15.81 20.61
CA ASN A 289 35.82 15.70 22.07
C ASN A 289 37.08 15.10 22.70
N ILE A 290 37.63 14.09 22.07
CA ILE A 290 38.77 13.35 22.59
C ILE A 290 40.11 14.15 22.41
N THR A 291 40.30 14.86 21.30
CA THR A 291 41.52 15.66 21.08
C THR A 291 41.64 16.78 22.12
N GLU A 292 40.56 17.40 22.52
CA GLU A 292 40.57 18.44 23.56
C GLU A 292 40.83 17.87 24.96
N ARG A 293 40.49 16.60 25.20
CA ARG A 293 40.69 15.89 26.47
C ARG A 293 41.98 15.09 26.52
N ALA A 294 42.80 15.20 25.48
CA ALA A 294 44.07 14.46 25.41
C ALA A 294 44.94 14.72 26.65
N ARG A 295 44.97 15.97 27.18
CA ARG A 295 45.69 16.33 28.40
C ARG A 295 45.13 15.63 29.66
N GLU A 296 43.80 15.60 29.82
CA GLU A 296 43.16 14.91 30.95
C GLU A 296 43.47 13.40 30.91
N ILE A 297 43.40 12.81 29.71
CA ILE A 297 43.71 11.41 29.49
C ILE A 297 45.20 11.14 29.80
N GLY A 298 46.11 12.06 29.44
CA GLY A 298 47.51 12.00 29.76
C GLY A 298 47.74 11.99 31.29
N VAL A 299 47.05 12.85 32.05
CA VAL A 299 47.10 12.90 33.52
C VAL A 299 46.56 11.60 34.12
N LEU A 300 45.43 11.09 33.65
CA LEU A 300 44.88 9.83 34.12
C LEU A 300 45.84 8.65 33.93
N LYS A 301 46.54 8.63 32.80
CA LYS A 301 47.59 7.60 32.52
C LYS A 301 48.80 7.76 33.45
N ALA A 302 49.20 8.99 33.78
CA ALA A 302 50.28 9.26 34.71
C ALA A 302 49.91 8.78 36.13
N VAL A 303 48.64 8.83 36.54
CA VAL A 303 48.11 8.33 37.82
C VAL A 303 47.87 6.80 37.80
N GLY A 304 48.20 6.09 36.70
CA GLY A 304 48.19 4.64 36.62
C GLY A 304 47.02 4.00 35.82
N TRP A 305 46.32 4.77 35.03
CA TRP A 305 45.32 4.19 34.12
C TRP A 305 45.98 3.40 32.97
N THR A 306 45.50 2.19 32.80
CA THR A 306 45.94 1.34 31.69
C THR A 306 45.24 1.78 30.38
N ASN A 307 45.86 1.43 29.23
CA ASN A 307 45.25 1.67 27.90
C ASN A 307 43.84 1.06 27.80
N ARG A 308 43.63 -0.11 28.43
CA ARG A 308 42.31 -0.78 28.46
C ARG A 308 41.26 0.03 29.22
N ASN A 309 41.64 0.69 30.30
CA ASN A 309 40.76 1.53 31.10
C ASN A 309 40.33 2.76 30.26
N VAL A 310 41.26 3.40 29.56
CA VAL A 310 40.98 4.54 28.67
C VAL A 310 40.01 4.14 27.53
N ILE A 311 40.29 3.02 26.85
CA ILE A 311 39.45 2.52 25.74
C ILE A 311 38.05 2.18 26.28
N SER A 312 37.95 1.47 27.40
CA SER A 312 36.65 1.11 28.01
C SER A 312 35.84 2.33 28.41
N GLN A 313 36.45 3.37 28.95
CA GLN A 313 35.81 4.61 29.33
C GLN A 313 35.23 5.35 28.12
N LEU A 314 36.08 5.57 27.08
CA LEU A 314 35.66 6.25 25.86
C LEU A 314 34.56 5.48 25.09
N MET A 315 34.71 4.15 25.04
CA MET A 315 33.72 3.28 24.43
C MET A 315 32.37 3.35 25.14
N SER A 316 32.37 3.33 26.48
CA SER A 316 31.14 3.43 27.28
C SER A 316 30.47 4.79 27.11
N GLU A 317 31.25 5.88 27.08
CA GLU A 317 30.74 7.23 26.86
C GLU A 317 30.08 7.34 25.48
N SER A 318 30.75 6.81 24.45
CA SER A 318 30.24 6.76 23.09
C SER A 318 28.94 5.95 22.97
N VAL A 319 28.88 4.80 23.59
CA VAL A 319 27.71 3.93 23.61
C VAL A 319 26.51 4.64 24.25
N ILE A 320 26.72 5.33 25.39
CA ILE A 320 25.65 6.07 26.06
C ILE A 320 25.15 7.22 25.19
N GLN A 321 26.05 8.01 24.59
CA GLN A 321 25.66 9.11 23.70
C GLN A 321 24.86 8.59 22.49
N CYS A 322 25.32 7.52 21.85
CA CYS A 322 24.64 6.91 20.71
C CYS A 322 23.30 6.27 21.12
N PHE A 323 23.21 5.66 22.29
CA PHE A 323 21.95 5.12 22.82
C PHE A 323 20.91 6.22 23.04
N VAL A 324 21.30 7.33 23.69
CA VAL A 324 20.43 8.50 23.85
C VAL A 324 20.03 9.09 22.51
N ALA A 325 20.96 9.19 21.57
CA ALA A 325 20.66 9.63 20.20
C ALA A 325 19.70 8.68 19.47
N GLY A 326 19.82 7.38 19.71
CA GLY A 326 18.88 6.37 19.17
C GLY A 326 17.47 6.56 19.67
N ILE A 327 17.30 6.80 20.98
CA ILE A 327 15.99 7.08 21.59
C ILE A 327 15.41 8.40 21.06
N LEU A 328 16.19 9.46 21.00
CA LEU A 328 15.75 10.75 20.45
C LEU A 328 15.41 10.64 18.97
N GLY A 329 16.21 9.90 18.19
CA GLY A 329 15.94 9.62 16.80
C GLY A 329 14.62 8.86 16.61
N LEU A 330 14.33 7.88 17.46
CA LEU A 330 13.04 7.18 17.45
C LEU A 330 11.88 8.13 17.80
N LEU A 331 12.02 9.01 18.79
CA LEU A 331 10.99 9.99 19.13
C LEU A 331 10.72 10.96 17.97
N ILE A 332 11.78 11.46 17.32
CA ILE A 332 11.65 12.32 16.14
C ILE A 332 10.93 11.55 15.02
N ALA A 333 11.29 10.29 14.80
CA ALA A 333 10.68 9.46 13.79
C ALA A 333 9.19 9.18 14.08
N LEU A 334 8.80 8.99 15.35
CA LEU A 334 7.40 8.83 15.75
C LEU A 334 6.59 10.09 15.48
N ILE A 335 7.11 11.26 15.83
CA ILE A 335 6.45 12.55 15.55
C ILE A 335 6.31 12.76 14.05
N ALA A 336 7.38 12.53 13.28
CA ALA A 336 7.34 12.65 11.83
C ALA A 336 6.38 11.65 11.18
N SER A 337 6.36 10.40 11.64
CA SER A 337 5.43 9.36 11.15
C SER A 337 3.98 9.74 11.43
N PHE A 338 3.70 10.30 12.60
CA PHE A 338 2.37 10.83 12.92
C PHE A 338 1.98 11.97 11.97
N ALA A 339 2.87 12.92 11.71
CA ALA A 339 2.63 14.00 10.75
C ALA A 339 2.41 13.46 9.31
N LEU A 340 3.21 12.49 8.88
CA LEU A 340 3.09 11.85 7.57
C LEU A 340 1.80 11.03 7.41
N SER A 341 1.22 10.52 8.49
CA SER A 341 -0.04 9.76 8.44
C SER A 341 -1.26 10.59 8.01
N PHE A 342 -1.16 11.92 8.05
CA PHE A 342 -2.19 12.81 7.51
C PHE A 342 -2.06 13.02 5.99
N MET A 343 -0.96 12.62 5.39
CA MET A 343 -0.78 12.73 3.93
C MET A 343 -1.71 11.76 3.21
N LYS A 344 -2.37 12.29 2.18
CA LYS A 344 -3.19 11.51 1.27
C LYS A 344 -2.33 11.09 0.09
N VAL A 345 -2.36 9.83 -0.26
CA VAL A 345 -1.65 9.25 -1.42
C VAL A 345 -2.65 8.64 -2.36
N ASN A 346 -2.50 8.93 -3.64
CA ASN A 346 -3.29 8.35 -4.70
C ASN A 346 -2.62 7.04 -5.16
N ILE A 347 -3.28 5.92 -4.93
CA ILE A 347 -2.80 4.60 -5.34
C ILE A 347 -3.53 4.22 -6.62
N PRO A 348 -2.82 3.91 -7.70
CA PRO A 348 -3.45 3.45 -8.92
C PRO A 348 -4.12 2.10 -8.67
N ILE A 349 -5.37 1.97 -9.13
CA ILE A 349 -6.04 0.69 -9.21
C ILE A 349 -5.65 0.07 -10.55
N PRO A 350 -5.38 -1.24 -10.62
CA PRO A 350 -5.02 -1.87 -11.90
C PRO A 350 -6.09 -1.60 -12.95
N TRP A 351 -5.66 -1.09 -14.09
CA TRP A 351 -6.52 -0.75 -15.22
C TRP A 351 -7.32 -1.95 -15.75
N GLU A 352 -6.81 -3.18 -15.57
CA GLU A 352 -7.49 -4.43 -15.93
C GLU A 352 -8.83 -4.63 -15.21
N MET A 353 -9.04 -3.91 -14.09
CA MET A 353 -10.30 -3.89 -13.35
C MET A 353 -11.14 -2.64 -13.66
N SER A 354 -10.67 -1.75 -14.54
CA SER A 354 -11.43 -0.57 -14.96
C SER A 354 -12.48 -0.95 -15.98
N PRO A 355 -13.76 -0.73 -15.69
CA PRO A 355 -14.84 -1.06 -16.60
C PRO A 355 -14.96 -0.09 -17.79
N THR A 356 -14.20 1.01 -17.79
CA THR A 356 -14.35 2.06 -18.80
C THR A 356 -13.63 1.69 -20.09
N PRO A 357 -14.31 1.61 -21.23
CA PRO A 357 -13.68 1.34 -22.51
C PRO A 357 -12.61 2.38 -22.87
N HIS A 358 -11.51 1.94 -23.46
CA HIS A 358 -10.40 2.83 -23.84
C HIS A 358 -10.77 3.94 -24.82
N PHE A 359 -11.85 3.77 -25.58
CA PHE A 359 -12.34 4.72 -26.57
C PHE A 359 -13.33 5.77 -26.01
N LEU A 360 -13.75 5.63 -24.74
CA LEU A 360 -14.57 6.66 -24.09
C LEU A 360 -13.68 7.71 -23.41
N PRO A 361 -14.18 8.96 -23.29
CA PRO A 361 -13.50 9.99 -22.49
C PRO A 361 -13.25 9.48 -21.06
N GLY A 362 -12.01 9.49 -20.62
CA GLY A 362 -11.59 8.90 -19.35
C GLY A 362 -11.36 7.39 -19.41
N GLY A 363 -11.59 6.74 -20.55
CA GLY A 363 -11.23 5.35 -20.79
C GLY A 363 -9.72 5.19 -20.95
N GLY A 364 -9.14 4.24 -20.23
CA GLY A 364 -7.68 4.07 -20.17
C GLY A 364 -6.98 4.97 -19.17
N ASP A 365 -7.67 5.93 -18.55
CA ASP A 365 -7.12 6.69 -17.45
C ASP A 365 -7.00 5.80 -16.21
N GLN A 366 -5.85 5.90 -15.56
CA GLN A 366 -5.64 5.17 -14.31
C GLN A 366 -6.60 5.69 -13.23
N ILE A 367 -7.42 4.80 -12.71
CA ILE A 367 -8.29 5.11 -11.57
C ILE A 367 -7.43 5.10 -10.31
N PHE A 368 -7.45 6.20 -9.57
CA PHE A 368 -6.72 6.33 -8.32
C PHE A 368 -7.66 6.25 -7.12
N LYS A 369 -7.27 5.50 -6.12
CA LYS A 369 -7.88 5.56 -4.79
C LYS A 369 -7.03 6.44 -3.89
N THR A 370 -7.64 7.49 -3.35
CA THR A 370 -6.99 8.36 -2.37
C THR A 370 -7.09 7.73 -0.98
N LEU A 371 -5.96 7.33 -0.43
CA LEU A 371 -5.87 6.73 0.91
C LEU A 371 -4.99 7.58 1.81
N ARG A 372 -5.26 7.55 3.12
CA ARG A 372 -4.32 8.04 4.12
C ARG A 372 -3.20 7.02 4.28
N LEU A 373 -1.97 7.48 4.31
CA LEU A 373 -0.82 6.59 4.47
C LEU A 373 -0.82 6.00 5.89
N PRO A 374 -0.91 4.67 6.07
CA PRO A 374 -0.85 4.06 7.39
C PRO A 374 0.61 3.98 7.87
N VAL A 375 1.24 5.14 8.13
CA VAL A 375 2.64 5.17 8.58
C VAL A 375 2.70 4.75 10.03
N HIS A 376 3.17 3.53 10.28
CA HIS A 376 3.48 3.05 11.62
C HIS A 376 4.90 2.48 11.66
N ILE A 377 5.57 2.64 12.79
CA ILE A 377 6.91 2.13 13.00
C ILE A 377 6.78 0.75 13.66
N PRO A 378 7.11 -0.35 12.97
CA PRO A 378 7.08 -1.67 13.58
C PRO A 378 8.15 -1.78 14.66
N TRP A 379 7.85 -2.52 15.71
CA TRP A 379 8.76 -2.73 16.83
C TRP A 379 10.12 -3.28 16.43
N THR A 380 10.13 -4.13 15.41
CA THR A 380 11.37 -4.69 14.84
C THR A 380 12.29 -3.62 14.26
N LEU A 381 11.74 -2.62 13.57
CA LEU A 381 12.51 -1.50 13.01
C LEU A 381 13.03 -0.58 14.13
N ALA A 382 12.21 -0.31 15.15
CA ALA A 382 12.61 0.50 16.30
C ALA A 382 13.78 -0.15 17.07
N SER A 383 13.66 -1.44 17.39
CA SER A 383 14.70 -2.19 18.10
C SER A 383 15.99 -2.30 17.27
N PHE A 384 15.88 -2.54 15.96
CA PHE A 384 17.02 -2.57 15.05
C PHE A 384 17.76 -1.23 15.03
N ALA A 385 17.05 -0.10 14.93
CA ALA A 385 17.67 1.23 14.91
C ALA A 385 18.39 1.56 16.22
N ILE A 386 17.84 1.20 17.39
CA ILE A 386 18.48 1.36 18.67
C ILE A 386 19.72 0.48 18.78
N LEU A 387 19.64 -0.79 18.38
CA LEU A 387 20.78 -1.69 18.39
C LEU A 387 21.90 -1.18 17.49
N LEU A 388 21.56 -0.71 16.30
CA LEU A 388 22.51 -0.12 15.35
C LEU A 388 23.21 1.10 15.95
N SER A 389 22.47 1.98 16.65
CA SER A 389 23.08 3.14 17.31
C SER A 389 24.10 2.74 18.39
N ILE A 390 23.81 1.70 19.17
CA ILE A 390 24.72 1.14 20.16
C ILE A 390 25.99 0.61 19.50
N ILE A 391 25.85 -0.14 18.38
CA ILE A 391 26.97 -0.68 17.62
C ILE A 391 27.86 0.46 17.07
N ILE A 392 27.25 1.49 16.49
CA ILE A 392 27.98 2.67 15.99
C ILE A 392 28.77 3.32 17.14
N GLY A 393 28.16 3.50 18.32
CA GLY A 393 28.83 4.04 19.50
C GLY A 393 30.01 3.17 19.96
N GLY A 394 29.82 1.87 20.01
CA GLY A 394 30.87 0.92 20.37
C GLY A 394 32.06 0.94 19.41
N LEU A 395 31.77 0.92 18.12
CA LEU A 395 32.82 0.95 17.07
C LEU A 395 33.59 2.27 17.06
N THR A 396 32.88 3.41 17.06
CA THR A 396 33.51 4.74 17.05
C THR A 396 34.32 4.99 18.30
N GLY A 397 33.76 4.71 19.48
CA GLY A 397 34.45 4.86 20.75
C GLY A 397 35.67 3.92 20.91
N GLY A 398 35.52 2.68 20.44
CA GLY A 398 36.62 1.70 20.45
C GLY A 398 37.77 2.07 19.53
N LEU A 399 37.47 2.49 18.30
CA LEU A 399 38.48 2.91 17.32
C LEU A 399 39.23 4.16 17.78
N LEU A 400 38.52 5.18 18.21
CA LEU A 400 39.11 6.43 18.69
C LEU A 400 39.90 6.21 20.01
N GLY A 401 39.33 5.44 20.95
CA GLY A 401 39.96 5.07 22.19
C GLY A 401 41.29 4.35 21.95
N ARG A 402 41.34 3.47 20.93
CA ARG A 402 42.56 2.74 20.56
C ARG A 402 43.64 3.66 20.00
N ASN A 403 43.27 4.68 19.24
CA ASN A 403 44.24 5.64 18.68
C ASN A 403 44.83 6.54 19.79
N ILE A 404 44.01 7.04 20.71
CA ILE A 404 44.45 7.93 21.77
C ILE A 404 45.21 7.18 22.88
N SER A 405 44.81 5.95 23.17
CA SER A 405 45.55 5.16 24.15
C SER A 405 47.02 4.94 23.81
N LYS A 406 47.44 5.18 22.55
CA LYS A 406 48.86 5.08 22.11
C LYS A 406 49.67 6.34 22.41
N ILE A 407 49.05 7.47 22.74
CA ILE A 407 49.73 8.72 23.03
C ILE A 407 50.51 8.57 24.37
N LYS A 408 51.78 8.91 24.34
CA LYS A 408 52.62 8.86 25.54
C LYS A 408 52.34 10.05 26.45
N PRO A 409 52.18 9.88 27.79
CA PRO A 409 51.95 10.97 28.71
C PRO A 409 53.03 12.08 28.63
N SER A 410 54.28 11.70 28.37
CA SER A 410 55.40 12.64 28.21
C SER A 410 55.31 13.59 27.03
N GLU A 411 54.61 13.20 25.94
CA GLU A 411 54.42 14.05 24.77
C GLU A 411 53.34 15.11 24.98
N VAL A 412 52.27 14.75 25.73
CA VAL A 412 51.13 15.65 26.01
C VAL A 412 51.47 16.69 27.06
N LEU A 413 52.35 16.37 28.02
CA LEU A 413 52.75 17.26 29.09
C LEU A 413 53.92 18.20 28.69
N ARG A 414 54.61 17.97 27.56
CA ARG A 414 55.76 18.71 27.08
C ARG A 414 55.44 19.87 26.12
N HIS A 415 54.25 19.90 25.57
CA HIS A 415 53.79 21.01 24.74
C HIS A 415 53.17 22.11 25.62
N GLU A 416 53.97 22.92 26.18
CA GLU A 416 53.73 24.32 26.55
C GLU A 416 54.34 25.21 25.51
#